data_ec41d59f3ccdfc466be116e8a0fc65f7
#
_entry.id   ec41d59f3ccdfc466be116e8a0fc65f7
#
_cell.length_a   1.000
_cell.length_b   1.000
_cell.length_c   1.000
_cell.angle_alpha   90.00
_cell.angle_beta   90.00
_cell.angle_gamma   90.00
#
_symmetry.space_group_name_H-M   'P 1'
#
loop_
_entity.id
_entity.type
_entity.pdbx_description
1 polymer ?
#
loop_
_entity_poly.entity_id
_entity_poly.type
_entity_poly.pdbx_seq_one_letter_code
_entity_poly.pdbx_strand_id
1 'polypeptide(L)'
;MRNNTTAVADRLGVLPKYRDAFLGMSMDEASHTYTVPGVGEGMESVTTKIARVYNKDFKAGNISTTVKAYRTHVEKYRKTWSKDNNQYFMVPVKDIDGIDETAMGVVQKNLEWYGTRGTDMHTAIETHDTAGKYGSYVQAVDAWFNSHDHVGELLAHEVMIYHPTGKYAGTIDGVGIGPDGGLIIWDYKSGQKAPDHLIQLGGYASALTALTGRELSRGYVCYLKDYLRIPKEGVYLGGPGTKEKSTAACQACVVNGLGKGGKNVEVWSWILGLDDWKRSKPWE
;
A
#
# COMPACT_ATOMS: atom_id res chain seq x y z
N MET A 1 13.86 -1.22 -12.16
CA MET A 1 12.95 -1.25 -13.34
C MET A 1 12.00 -2.42 -13.18
N ARG A 2 10.71 -2.14 -13.07
CA ARG A 2 9.63 -3.13 -12.97
C ARG A 2 9.40 -3.76 -14.34
N ASN A 3 10.17 -4.75 -14.70
CA ASN A 3 10.04 -5.41 -15.99
C ASN A 3 9.82 -6.90 -15.81
N ASN A 4 8.70 -7.38 -16.29
CA ASN A 4 8.49 -8.80 -16.46
C ASN A 4 9.47 -9.32 -17.49
N THR A 5 10.39 -10.16 -17.07
CA THR A 5 11.41 -10.75 -17.95
C THR A 5 11.03 -12.18 -18.36
N THR A 6 11.64 -12.65 -19.43
CA THR A 6 11.49 -14.06 -19.85
C THR A 6 11.85 -15.02 -18.71
N ALA A 7 12.91 -14.76 -17.97
CA ALA A 7 13.33 -15.58 -16.83
C ALA A 7 12.27 -15.60 -15.72
N VAL A 8 11.64 -14.46 -15.43
CA VAL A 8 10.53 -14.36 -14.45
C VAL A 8 9.33 -15.16 -14.94
N ALA A 9 8.93 -14.99 -16.21
CA ALA A 9 7.81 -15.74 -16.79
C ALA A 9 8.03 -17.26 -16.74
N ASP A 10 9.26 -17.72 -17.01
CA ASP A 10 9.62 -19.13 -16.96
C ASP A 10 9.57 -19.68 -15.53
N ARG A 11 10.17 -18.98 -14.58
CA ARG A 11 10.21 -19.39 -13.18
C ARG A 11 8.81 -19.43 -12.54
N LEU A 12 7.94 -18.51 -12.90
CA LEU A 12 6.54 -18.47 -12.45
C LEU A 12 5.71 -19.56 -13.12
N GLY A 13 6.10 -20.01 -14.31
CA GLY A 13 5.32 -20.94 -15.12
C GLY A 13 4.13 -20.25 -15.80
N VAL A 14 4.32 -19.00 -16.28
CA VAL A 14 3.28 -18.27 -17.02
C VAL A 14 2.85 -19.11 -18.24
N LEU A 15 1.54 -19.35 -18.36
CA LEU A 15 0.98 -20.15 -19.44
C LEU A 15 1.32 -19.54 -20.81
N PRO A 16 1.67 -20.36 -21.83
CA PRO A 16 2.11 -19.87 -23.15
C PRO A 16 1.17 -18.84 -23.76
N LYS A 17 -0.12 -19.04 -23.65
CA LYS A 17 -1.16 -18.14 -24.20
C LYS A 17 -1.20 -16.73 -23.56
N TYR A 18 -0.58 -16.55 -22.40
CA TYR A 18 -0.53 -15.26 -21.69
C TYR A 18 0.87 -14.64 -21.67
N ARG A 19 1.85 -15.36 -22.19
CA ARG A 19 3.27 -14.99 -22.05
C ARG A 19 3.62 -13.66 -22.70
N ASP A 20 3.19 -13.46 -23.94
CA ASP A 20 3.51 -12.21 -24.67
C ASP A 20 2.86 -10.99 -24.00
N ALA A 21 1.61 -11.13 -23.57
CA ALA A 21 0.91 -10.09 -22.84
C ALA A 21 1.61 -9.78 -21.49
N PHE A 22 2.04 -10.83 -20.77
CA PHE A 22 2.77 -10.68 -19.51
C PHE A 22 4.12 -9.98 -19.70
N LEU A 23 4.89 -10.36 -20.72
CA LEU A 23 6.19 -9.75 -21.00
C LEU A 23 6.09 -8.31 -21.49
N GLY A 24 5.02 -7.98 -22.20
CA GLY A 24 4.77 -6.65 -22.75
C GLY A 24 4.04 -5.68 -21.79
N MET A 25 3.80 -6.10 -20.54
CA MET A 25 3.15 -5.20 -19.57
C MET A 25 3.97 -3.95 -19.30
N SER A 26 3.27 -2.85 -19.15
CA SER A 26 3.83 -1.59 -18.65
C SER A 26 2.90 -0.92 -17.65
N MET A 27 3.44 -0.06 -16.81
CA MET A 27 2.69 0.73 -15.84
C MET A 27 3.00 2.20 -16.02
N ASP A 28 1.97 3.01 -16.05
CA ASP A 28 2.07 4.46 -15.91
C ASP A 28 2.12 4.80 -14.42
N GLU A 29 3.26 5.29 -13.97
CA GLU A 29 3.50 5.62 -12.56
C GLU A 29 2.63 6.81 -12.07
N ALA A 30 2.29 7.74 -12.94
CA ALA A 30 1.51 8.92 -12.57
C ALA A 30 0.04 8.57 -12.32
N SER A 31 -0.55 7.74 -13.15
CA SER A 31 -1.94 7.32 -13.05
C SER A 31 -2.15 6.00 -12.29
N HIS A 32 -1.07 5.28 -11.99
CA HIS A 32 -1.10 3.91 -11.45
C HIS A 32 -1.97 2.95 -12.27
N THR A 33 -1.95 3.11 -13.59
CA THR A 33 -2.66 2.24 -14.52
C THR A 33 -1.70 1.38 -15.32
N TYR A 34 -2.20 0.26 -15.82
CA TYR A 34 -1.41 -0.73 -16.53
C TYR A 34 -1.88 -0.86 -17.97
N THR A 35 -0.92 -1.02 -18.88
CA THR A 35 -1.17 -1.44 -20.26
C THR A 35 -0.72 -2.88 -20.43
N VAL A 36 -1.61 -3.72 -20.93
CA VAL A 36 -1.38 -5.15 -21.17
C VAL A 36 -1.67 -5.45 -22.63
N PRO A 37 -0.66 -5.74 -23.45
CA PRO A 37 -0.82 -5.95 -24.89
C PRO A 37 -1.87 -7.03 -25.21
N GLY A 38 -2.81 -6.69 -26.09
CA GLY A 38 -3.87 -7.59 -26.50
C GLY A 38 -4.98 -7.86 -25.48
N VAL A 39 -4.90 -7.21 -24.30
CA VAL A 39 -5.89 -7.39 -23.21
C VAL A 39 -6.57 -6.08 -22.86
N GLY A 40 -5.81 -5.00 -22.63
CA GLY A 40 -6.37 -3.70 -22.29
C GLY A 40 -5.34 -2.63 -21.99
N GLU A 41 -5.75 -1.38 -22.19
CA GLU A 41 -5.01 -0.18 -21.80
C GLU A 41 -5.71 0.52 -20.64
N GLY A 42 -4.95 1.24 -19.80
CA GLY A 42 -5.49 1.96 -18.66
C GLY A 42 -6.14 1.07 -17.61
N MET A 43 -5.69 -0.18 -17.48
CA MET A 43 -6.22 -1.12 -16.51
C MET A 43 -5.91 -0.66 -15.10
N GLU A 44 -6.93 -0.59 -14.28
CA GLU A 44 -6.78 -0.15 -12.88
C GLU A 44 -6.09 -1.20 -12.01
N SER A 45 -5.40 -0.71 -11.00
CA SER A 45 -4.75 -1.58 -10.02
C SER A 45 -5.74 -2.25 -9.07
N VAL A 46 -5.33 -3.36 -8.48
CA VAL A 46 -6.03 -4.02 -7.35
C VAL A 46 -6.33 -3.01 -6.25
N THR A 47 -5.34 -2.19 -5.87
CA THR A 47 -5.48 -1.19 -4.80
C THR A 47 -6.47 -0.08 -5.14
N THR A 48 -6.53 0.36 -6.40
CA THR A 48 -7.53 1.35 -6.87
C THR A 48 -8.95 0.80 -6.74
N LYS A 49 -9.18 -0.45 -7.12
CA LYS A 49 -10.49 -1.09 -6.98
C LYS A 49 -10.90 -1.27 -5.52
N ILE A 50 -9.98 -1.70 -4.67
CA ILE A 50 -10.23 -1.79 -3.22
C ILE A 50 -10.60 -0.41 -2.66
N ALA A 51 -9.84 0.63 -2.98
CA ALA A 51 -10.09 1.98 -2.47
C ALA A 51 -11.47 2.51 -2.86
N ARG A 52 -11.99 2.14 -4.04
CA ARG A 52 -13.32 2.55 -4.49
C ARG A 52 -14.45 1.86 -3.75
N VAL A 53 -14.30 0.59 -3.43
CA VAL A 53 -15.34 -0.22 -2.77
C VAL A 53 -15.19 -0.17 -1.26
N TYR A 54 -14.00 -0.41 -0.78
CA TYR A 54 -13.64 -0.36 0.63
C TYR A 54 -13.25 1.07 0.98
N ASN A 55 -14.23 1.83 1.43
CA ASN A 55 -14.00 3.21 1.83
C ASN A 55 -13.11 3.22 3.09
N LYS A 56 -11.80 3.21 2.88
CA LYS A 56 -10.84 3.33 3.98
C LYS A 56 -11.22 4.54 4.81
N ASP A 57 -11.34 4.35 6.11
CA ASP A 57 -11.69 5.42 7.03
C ASP A 57 -10.48 6.36 7.28
N PHE A 58 -9.91 6.85 6.16
CA PHE A 58 -8.96 7.96 6.19
C PHE A 58 -9.58 9.20 6.85
N LYS A 59 -10.92 9.26 6.89
CA LYS A 59 -11.64 10.35 7.53
C LYS A 59 -11.29 10.47 9.00
N ALA A 60 -11.22 9.36 9.75
CA ALA A 60 -10.94 9.41 11.18
C ALA A 60 -9.54 9.98 11.48
N GLY A 61 -8.50 9.55 10.73
CA GLY A 61 -7.14 10.10 10.86
C GLY A 61 -7.06 11.56 10.43
N ASN A 62 -7.72 11.91 9.35
CA ASN A 62 -7.78 13.28 8.83
C ASN A 62 -8.56 14.19 9.78
N ILE A 63 -9.72 13.74 10.30
CA ILE A 63 -10.50 14.47 11.31
C ILE A 63 -9.66 14.70 12.56
N SER A 64 -8.97 13.67 13.07
CA SER A 64 -8.09 13.84 14.25
C SER A 64 -6.99 14.88 14.00
N THR A 65 -6.36 14.86 12.83
CA THR A 65 -5.33 15.83 12.44
C THR A 65 -5.90 17.23 12.31
N THR A 66 -7.05 17.36 11.66
CA THR A 66 -7.77 18.63 11.52
C THR A 66 -8.17 19.20 12.88
N VAL A 67 -8.78 18.40 13.76
CA VAL A 67 -9.15 18.79 15.12
C VAL A 67 -7.93 19.26 15.93
N LYS A 68 -6.78 18.59 15.80
CA LYS A 68 -5.55 19.03 16.43
C LYS A 68 -5.08 20.38 15.88
N ALA A 69 -5.21 20.62 14.57
CA ALA A 69 -4.88 21.89 13.93
C ALA A 69 -5.74 23.02 14.50
N TYR A 70 -7.05 22.83 14.53
CA TYR A 70 -7.96 23.79 15.12
C TYR A 70 -7.63 24.07 16.59
N ARG A 71 -7.42 23.04 17.39
CA ARG A 71 -7.06 23.20 18.79
C ARG A 71 -5.80 24.02 18.98
N THR A 72 -4.75 23.75 18.22
CA THR A 72 -3.48 24.48 18.31
C THR A 72 -3.66 25.96 17.95
N HIS A 73 -4.45 26.24 16.92
CA HIS A 73 -4.73 27.59 16.49
C HIS A 73 -5.57 28.35 17.53
N VAL A 74 -6.63 27.71 18.02
CA VAL A 74 -7.48 28.25 19.10
C VAL A 74 -6.66 28.54 20.36
N GLU A 75 -5.75 27.65 20.76
CA GLU A 75 -4.86 27.86 21.91
C GLU A 75 -3.92 29.07 21.70
N LYS A 76 -3.49 29.34 20.48
CA LYS A 76 -2.71 30.52 20.14
C LYS A 76 -3.50 31.79 20.43
N TYR A 77 -4.76 31.87 20.04
CA TYR A 77 -5.62 33.01 20.33
C TYR A 77 -5.96 33.11 21.82
N ARG A 78 -6.29 31.99 22.46
CA ARG A 78 -6.55 31.94 23.89
C ARG A 78 -5.41 32.57 24.72
N LYS A 79 -4.16 32.25 24.37
CA LYS A 79 -2.98 32.82 25.05
C LYS A 79 -2.83 34.32 24.85
N THR A 80 -3.28 34.85 23.73
CA THR A 80 -3.20 36.26 23.41
C THR A 80 -4.30 37.05 24.14
N TRP A 81 -5.45 36.46 24.35
CA TRP A 81 -6.62 37.10 24.97
C TRP A 81 -6.69 36.94 26.48
N SER A 82 -6.02 35.96 27.07
CA SER A 82 -6.05 35.74 28.52
C SER A 82 -5.39 36.86 29.35
N LYS A 83 -4.79 37.84 28.69
CA LYS A 83 -4.18 39.02 29.38
C LYS A 83 -5.16 40.13 29.67
N ASP A 84 -6.32 40.19 29.00
CA ASP A 84 -7.20 41.36 29.03
C ASP A 84 -8.65 41.10 29.45
N ASN A 85 -8.93 40.18 30.26
CA ASN A 85 -10.28 39.92 30.80
C ASN A 85 -11.32 39.24 29.88
N ASN A 86 -11.64 38.06 30.19
CA ASN A 86 -13.01 37.57 30.32
C ASN A 86 -13.78 36.96 29.19
N GLN A 87 -14.34 35.94 29.51
CA GLN A 87 -15.62 35.27 29.30
C GLN A 87 -15.96 34.75 27.92
N TYR A 88 -15.52 35.39 26.83
CA TYR A 88 -15.81 34.90 25.48
C TYR A 88 -14.57 34.98 24.59
N PHE A 89 -14.24 33.83 24.05
CA PHE A 89 -13.17 33.68 23.10
C PHE A 89 -13.75 33.69 21.71
N MET A 90 -13.47 34.69 20.91
CA MET A 90 -13.90 34.74 19.51
C MET A 90 -12.69 34.67 18.60
N VAL A 91 -12.70 33.72 17.65
CA VAL A 91 -11.77 33.69 16.53
C VAL A 91 -12.36 34.56 15.42
N PRO A 92 -11.64 35.56 14.89
CA PRO A 92 -12.12 36.32 13.76
C PRO A 92 -12.43 35.41 12.56
N VAL A 93 -13.55 35.67 11.88
CA VAL A 93 -14.00 34.82 10.73
C VAL A 93 -12.91 34.72 9.65
N LYS A 94 -12.19 35.80 9.38
CA LYS A 94 -11.06 35.83 8.44
C LYS A 94 -9.92 34.84 8.78
N ASP A 95 -9.84 34.42 10.03
CA ASP A 95 -8.78 33.52 10.49
C ASP A 95 -9.25 32.08 10.47
N ILE A 96 -10.56 31.84 10.32
CA ILE A 96 -11.13 30.50 10.19
C ILE A 96 -10.70 29.88 8.84
N ASP A 97 -10.79 30.63 7.75
CA ASP A 97 -10.36 30.17 6.43
C ASP A 97 -8.87 29.82 6.42
N GLY A 98 -8.03 30.64 7.06
CA GLY A 98 -6.60 30.34 7.23
C GLY A 98 -6.31 29.11 8.10
N ILE A 99 -7.21 28.76 9.04
CA ILE A 99 -7.12 27.51 9.81
C ILE A 99 -7.43 26.32 8.92
N ASP A 100 -8.48 26.42 8.09
CA ASP A 100 -8.87 25.35 7.18
C ASP A 100 -7.77 25.04 6.18
N GLU A 101 -7.21 26.05 5.53
CA GLU A 101 -6.08 25.90 4.62
C GLU A 101 -4.86 25.29 5.31
N THR A 102 -4.54 25.71 6.55
CA THR A 102 -3.44 25.15 7.32
C THR A 102 -3.71 23.69 7.66
N ALA A 103 -4.91 23.34 8.10
CA ALA A 103 -5.28 21.99 8.47
C ALA A 103 -5.26 21.04 7.25
N MET A 104 -5.80 21.50 6.12
CA MET A 104 -5.75 20.76 4.86
C MET A 104 -4.31 20.57 4.38
N GLY A 105 -3.49 21.61 4.44
CA GLY A 105 -2.07 21.52 4.08
C GLY A 105 -1.29 20.53 4.95
N VAL A 106 -1.61 20.42 6.23
CA VAL A 106 -1.00 19.40 7.13
C VAL A 106 -1.41 18.01 6.74
N VAL A 107 -2.70 17.78 6.47
CA VAL A 107 -3.19 16.48 6.02
C VAL A 107 -2.51 16.06 4.72
N GLN A 108 -2.45 16.97 3.75
CA GLN A 108 -1.83 16.72 2.46
C GLN A 108 -0.34 16.37 2.59
N LYS A 109 0.43 17.17 3.33
CA LYS A 109 1.85 16.89 3.57
C LYS A 109 2.10 15.57 4.28
N ASN A 110 1.23 15.20 5.21
CA ASN A 110 1.33 13.91 5.88
C ASN A 110 1.07 12.75 4.90
N LEU A 111 0.07 12.86 4.04
CA LEU A 111 -0.23 11.86 3.03
C LEU A 111 0.93 11.70 2.03
N GLU A 112 1.47 12.81 1.54
CA GLU A 112 2.64 12.84 0.67
C GLU A 112 3.85 12.18 1.33
N TRP A 113 4.13 12.52 2.59
CA TRP A 113 5.24 11.94 3.33
C TRP A 113 5.08 10.42 3.50
N TYR A 114 3.89 9.95 3.87
CA TYR A 114 3.64 8.50 4.01
C TYR A 114 3.72 7.78 2.65
N GLY A 115 3.22 8.40 1.59
CA GLY A 115 3.31 7.86 0.23
C GLY A 115 4.78 7.74 -0.22
N THR A 116 5.53 8.83 -0.17
CA THR A 116 6.95 8.87 -0.54
C THR A 116 7.76 7.86 0.28
N ARG A 117 7.54 7.83 1.59
CA ARG A 117 8.22 6.85 2.47
C ARG A 117 7.94 5.41 2.05
N GLY A 118 6.69 5.11 1.70
CA GLY A 118 6.32 3.77 1.21
C GLY A 118 7.09 3.42 -0.06
N THR A 119 7.09 4.30 -1.05
CA THR A 119 7.79 4.12 -2.32
C THR A 119 9.30 3.96 -2.11
N ASP A 120 9.92 4.85 -1.34
CA ASP A 120 11.36 4.80 -1.06
C ASP A 120 11.76 3.50 -0.35
N MET A 121 10.93 3.03 0.59
CA MET A 121 11.15 1.77 1.29
C MET A 121 11.12 0.57 0.32
N HIS A 122 10.12 0.50 -0.56
CA HIS A 122 10.04 -0.56 -1.58
C HIS A 122 11.26 -0.53 -2.50
N THR A 123 11.64 0.66 -2.97
CA THR A 123 12.86 0.83 -3.80
C THR A 123 14.12 0.36 -3.08
N ALA A 124 14.28 0.70 -1.79
CA ALA A 124 15.44 0.27 -1.02
C ALA A 124 15.49 -1.27 -0.86
N ILE A 125 14.33 -1.92 -0.67
CA ILE A 125 14.25 -3.38 -0.59
C ILE A 125 14.56 -4.00 -1.95
N GLU A 126 13.96 -3.50 -3.04
CA GLU A 126 14.18 -3.99 -4.40
C GLU A 126 15.67 -3.89 -4.82
N THR A 127 16.31 -2.77 -4.49
CA THR A 127 17.73 -2.52 -4.83
C THR A 127 18.71 -3.06 -3.79
N HIS A 128 18.22 -3.65 -2.72
CA HIS A 128 18.99 -4.15 -1.56
C HIS A 128 19.92 -3.06 -0.98
N ASP A 129 19.43 -1.83 -0.89
CA ASP A 129 20.19 -0.70 -0.33
C ASP A 129 20.22 -0.74 1.20
N THR A 130 21.19 -1.47 1.76
CA THR A 130 21.38 -1.62 3.21
C THR A 130 22.05 -0.41 3.86
N ALA A 131 22.69 0.46 3.10
CA ALA A 131 23.44 1.62 3.59
C ALA A 131 22.62 2.92 3.58
N GLY A 132 21.56 2.98 2.78
CA GLY A 132 20.71 4.14 2.62
C GLY A 132 19.79 4.40 3.82
N LYS A 133 19.01 5.46 3.70
CA LYS A 133 18.04 5.91 4.72
C LYS A 133 17.10 4.81 5.22
N TYR A 134 16.75 3.88 4.35
CA TYR A 134 15.83 2.79 4.63
C TYR A 134 16.52 1.42 4.79
N GLY A 135 17.84 1.42 4.95
CA GLY A 135 18.64 0.19 5.07
C GLY A 135 18.19 -0.73 6.24
N SER A 136 17.68 -0.15 7.32
CA SER A 136 17.12 -0.94 8.42
C SER A 136 15.89 -1.78 8.02
N TYR A 137 15.11 -1.32 7.03
CA TYR A 137 14.00 -2.12 6.49
C TYR A 137 14.50 -3.27 5.64
N VAL A 138 15.53 -3.02 4.83
CA VAL A 138 16.20 -4.07 4.04
C VAL A 138 16.72 -5.17 4.96
N GLN A 139 17.45 -4.78 6.01
CA GLN A 139 17.97 -5.72 7.02
C GLN A 139 16.85 -6.50 7.73
N ALA A 140 15.71 -5.85 8.01
CA ALA A 140 14.56 -6.52 8.62
C ALA A 140 13.91 -7.54 7.68
N VAL A 141 13.87 -7.25 6.38
CA VAL A 141 13.40 -8.17 5.34
C VAL A 141 14.37 -9.34 5.21
N ASP A 142 15.68 -9.08 5.14
CA ASP A 142 16.71 -10.12 5.10
C ASP A 142 16.61 -11.04 6.32
N ALA A 143 16.46 -10.48 7.51
CA ALA A 143 16.27 -11.26 8.73
C ALA A 143 15.00 -12.14 8.67
N TRP A 144 13.92 -11.64 8.07
CA TRP A 144 12.71 -12.42 7.87
C TRP A 144 12.93 -13.56 6.87
N PHE A 145 13.58 -13.31 5.74
CA PHE A 145 13.92 -14.35 4.77
C PHE A 145 14.83 -15.43 5.38
N ASN A 146 15.81 -15.02 6.17
CA ASN A 146 16.79 -15.92 6.77
C ASN A 146 16.29 -16.63 8.02
N SER A 147 15.22 -16.11 8.64
CA SER A 147 14.77 -16.61 9.95
C SER A 147 13.92 -17.85 9.85
N HIS A 148 13.64 -18.41 8.66
CA HIS A 148 12.98 -19.70 8.58
C HIS A 148 12.14 -19.96 7.38
N ASP A 149 11.79 -21.09 7.22
CA ASP A 149 10.71 -21.93 6.70
C ASP A 149 9.51 -21.22 5.99
N HIS A 150 9.58 -19.90 5.78
CA HIS A 150 8.50 -19.15 5.14
C HIS A 150 8.69 -19.02 3.63
N VAL A 151 9.93 -18.81 3.20
CA VAL A 151 10.30 -18.67 1.79
C VAL A 151 11.46 -19.61 1.52
N GLY A 152 11.22 -20.66 0.74
CA GLY A 152 12.27 -21.60 0.34
C GLY A 152 13.15 -21.02 -0.78
N GLU A 153 12.53 -20.35 -1.73
CA GLU A 153 13.20 -19.73 -2.88
C GLU A 153 12.52 -18.42 -3.27
N LEU A 154 13.29 -17.35 -3.41
CA LEU A 154 12.83 -16.11 -4.02
C LEU A 154 12.82 -16.26 -5.55
N LEU A 155 11.66 -16.06 -6.17
CA LEU A 155 11.54 -16.10 -7.64
C LEU A 155 11.75 -14.72 -8.25
N ALA A 156 11.05 -13.71 -7.75
CA ALA A 156 11.15 -12.35 -8.26
C ALA A 156 10.59 -11.30 -7.27
N HIS A 157 11.06 -10.07 -7.41
CA HIS A 157 10.48 -8.86 -6.82
C HIS A 157 9.73 -8.04 -7.86
N GLU A 158 8.78 -7.20 -7.40
CA GLU A 158 8.06 -6.19 -8.19
C GLU A 158 7.47 -6.76 -9.49
N VAL A 159 6.76 -7.89 -9.38
CA VAL A 159 6.21 -8.60 -10.53
C VAL A 159 4.88 -7.98 -10.93
N MET A 160 4.81 -7.43 -12.13
CA MET A 160 3.54 -6.98 -12.71
C MET A 160 2.70 -8.19 -13.13
N ILE A 161 1.44 -8.17 -12.76
CA ILE A 161 0.45 -9.20 -13.09
C ILE A 161 -0.84 -8.56 -13.60
N TYR A 162 -1.59 -9.31 -14.36
CA TYR A 162 -2.94 -8.94 -14.77
C TYR A 162 -3.88 -10.14 -14.68
N HIS A 163 -5.16 -9.89 -14.51
CA HIS A 163 -6.14 -10.94 -14.65
C HIS A 163 -6.54 -11.10 -16.12
N PRO A 164 -6.51 -12.33 -16.70
CA PRO A 164 -6.76 -12.54 -18.13
C PRO A 164 -8.11 -12.05 -18.64
N THR A 165 -9.10 -11.85 -17.78
CA THR A 165 -10.38 -11.23 -18.16
C THR A 165 -10.28 -9.71 -18.39
N GLY A 166 -9.09 -9.10 -18.21
CA GLY A 166 -8.88 -7.67 -18.42
C GLY A 166 -9.50 -6.75 -17.34
N LYS A 167 -9.96 -7.30 -16.22
CA LYS A 167 -10.66 -6.50 -15.20
C LYS A 167 -9.73 -5.66 -14.33
N TYR A 168 -8.50 -6.10 -14.13
CA TYR A 168 -7.54 -5.42 -13.29
C TYR A 168 -6.10 -5.94 -13.50
N ALA A 169 -5.16 -5.17 -13.04
CA ALA A 169 -3.75 -5.52 -12.98
C ALA A 169 -3.15 -5.15 -11.62
N GLY A 170 -1.86 -5.35 -11.43
CA GLY A 170 -1.17 -4.95 -10.21
C GLY A 170 0.31 -5.33 -10.23
N THR A 171 1.03 -4.91 -9.21
CA THR A 171 2.41 -5.31 -8.95
C THR A 171 2.48 -6.03 -7.62
N ILE A 172 3.06 -7.22 -7.61
CA ILE A 172 3.32 -8.01 -6.40
C ILE A 172 4.74 -7.69 -5.93
N ASP A 173 4.91 -7.30 -4.67
CA ASP A 173 6.22 -6.93 -4.13
C ASP A 173 7.21 -8.10 -4.15
N GLY A 174 6.72 -9.32 -3.91
CA GLY A 174 7.55 -10.50 -4.04
C GLY A 174 6.78 -11.79 -4.27
N VAL A 175 7.41 -12.67 -5.05
CA VAL A 175 6.91 -14.03 -5.36
C VAL A 175 8.01 -15.03 -5.11
N GLY A 176 7.66 -16.18 -4.53
CA GLY A 176 8.60 -17.24 -4.21
C GLY A 176 7.98 -18.63 -4.20
N ILE A 177 8.82 -19.60 -3.87
CA ILE A 177 8.42 -20.97 -3.58
C ILE A 177 8.48 -21.15 -2.06
N GLY A 178 7.39 -21.64 -1.49
CA GLY A 178 7.36 -22.01 -0.07
C GLY A 178 8.07 -23.34 0.21
N PRO A 179 8.27 -23.67 1.48
CA PRO A 179 8.90 -24.93 1.89
C PRO A 179 8.13 -26.17 1.42
N ASP A 180 6.84 -26.01 1.14
CA ASP A 180 5.95 -27.04 0.60
C ASP A 180 5.99 -27.17 -0.93
N GLY A 181 6.85 -26.41 -1.61
CA GLY A 181 6.97 -26.34 -3.06
C GLY A 181 5.86 -25.53 -3.75
N GLY A 182 4.89 -24.99 -3.00
CA GLY A 182 3.82 -24.16 -3.52
C GLY A 182 4.27 -22.72 -3.79
N LEU A 183 3.57 -22.04 -4.71
CA LEU A 183 3.76 -20.61 -4.90
C LEU A 183 3.32 -19.84 -3.67
N ILE A 184 4.12 -18.87 -3.29
CA ILE A 184 3.82 -17.89 -2.24
C ILE A 184 4.01 -16.47 -2.77
N ILE A 185 3.26 -15.54 -2.21
CA ILE A 185 3.39 -14.11 -2.50
C ILE A 185 3.48 -13.31 -1.20
N TRP A 186 4.10 -12.17 -1.26
CA TRP A 186 4.09 -11.24 -0.13
C TRP A 186 4.01 -9.79 -0.60
N ASP A 187 3.63 -8.96 0.36
CA ASP A 187 3.44 -7.53 0.18
C ASP A 187 4.01 -6.79 1.40
N TYR A 188 4.81 -5.77 1.16
CA TYR A 188 5.43 -4.97 2.21
C TYR A 188 4.57 -3.77 2.58
N LYS A 189 4.37 -3.55 3.87
CA LYS A 189 3.58 -2.43 4.38
C LYS A 189 4.33 -1.69 5.47
N SER A 190 4.49 -0.37 5.28
CA SER A 190 5.06 0.53 6.29
C SER A 190 4.01 1.07 7.26
N GLY A 191 2.73 0.77 7.01
CA GLY A 191 1.58 1.26 7.76
C GLY A 191 1.08 0.32 8.86
N GLN A 192 -0.10 0.65 9.37
CA GLN A 192 -0.81 -0.19 10.32
C GLN A 192 -1.48 -1.38 9.61
N LYS A 193 -1.74 -2.44 10.37
CA LYS A 193 -2.50 -3.58 9.87
C LYS A 193 -3.92 -3.16 9.49
N ALA A 194 -4.35 -3.55 8.30
CA ALA A 194 -5.67 -3.27 7.80
C ALA A 194 -6.22 -4.44 6.97
N PRO A 195 -7.54 -4.69 6.99
CA PRO A 195 -8.15 -5.82 6.28
C PRO A 195 -7.95 -5.77 4.76
N ASP A 196 -7.87 -4.59 4.18
CA ASP A 196 -7.67 -4.38 2.75
C ASP A 196 -6.33 -4.94 2.24
N HIS A 197 -5.31 -5.07 3.09
CA HIS A 197 -4.06 -5.72 2.73
C HIS A 197 -4.26 -7.21 2.42
N LEU A 198 -5.16 -7.88 3.15
CA LEU A 198 -5.49 -9.29 2.89
C LEU A 198 -6.28 -9.44 1.59
N ILE A 199 -7.20 -8.51 1.33
CA ILE A 199 -8.00 -8.46 0.10
C ILE A 199 -7.09 -8.20 -1.10
N GLN A 200 -6.09 -7.34 -0.95
CA GLN A 200 -5.08 -7.07 -1.98
C GLN A 200 -4.34 -8.35 -2.40
N LEU A 201 -3.87 -9.12 -1.43
CA LEU A 201 -3.26 -10.43 -1.72
C LEU A 201 -4.24 -11.40 -2.37
N GLY A 202 -5.51 -11.37 -2.02
CA GLY A 202 -6.56 -12.15 -2.68
C GLY A 202 -6.68 -11.81 -4.18
N GLY A 203 -6.63 -10.53 -4.51
CA GLY A 203 -6.63 -10.05 -5.90
C GLY A 203 -5.38 -10.50 -6.66
N TYR A 204 -4.22 -10.38 -6.06
CA TYR A 204 -2.97 -10.84 -6.65
C TYR A 204 -2.95 -12.36 -6.85
N ALA A 205 -3.39 -13.11 -5.86
CA ALA A 205 -3.48 -14.57 -5.94
C ALA A 205 -4.40 -15.03 -7.08
N SER A 206 -5.56 -14.40 -7.22
CA SER A 206 -6.51 -14.68 -8.30
C SER A 206 -5.88 -14.47 -9.68
N ALA A 207 -5.20 -13.33 -9.88
CA ALA A 207 -4.54 -13.02 -11.15
C ALA A 207 -3.38 -14.00 -11.44
N LEU A 208 -2.51 -14.23 -10.46
CA LEU A 208 -1.35 -15.10 -10.62
C LEU A 208 -1.76 -16.55 -10.90
N THR A 209 -2.77 -17.05 -10.19
CA THR A 209 -3.36 -18.38 -10.46
C THR A 209 -3.91 -18.47 -11.89
N ALA A 210 -4.61 -17.43 -12.35
CA ALA A 210 -5.15 -17.40 -13.71
C ALA A 210 -4.06 -17.37 -14.79
N LEU A 211 -2.95 -16.69 -14.54
CA LEU A 211 -1.80 -16.59 -15.45
C LEU A 211 -0.96 -17.87 -15.52
N THR A 212 -0.83 -18.58 -14.40
CA THR A 212 0.11 -19.70 -14.27
C THR A 212 -0.57 -21.06 -14.21
N GLY A 213 -1.84 -21.11 -13.87
CA GLY A 213 -2.56 -22.33 -13.55
C GLY A 213 -2.14 -22.98 -12.21
N ARG A 214 -1.23 -22.35 -11.45
CA ARG A 214 -0.73 -22.82 -10.16
C ARG A 214 -1.49 -22.16 -9.03
N GLU A 215 -1.92 -22.95 -8.07
CA GLU A 215 -2.54 -22.39 -6.85
C GLU A 215 -1.47 -21.90 -5.89
N LEU A 216 -1.81 -20.85 -5.15
CA LEU A 216 -0.97 -20.34 -4.09
C LEU A 216 -1.25 -21.09 -2.80
N SER A 217 -0.21 -21.56 -2.15
CA SER A 217 -0.34 -22.24 -0.85
C SER A 217 -0.62 -21.24 0.27
N ARG A 218 0.05 -20.10 0.24
CA ARG A 218 -0.07 -19.02 1.25
C ARG A 218 0.50 -17.71 0.75
N GLY A 219 0.29 -16.64 1.52
CA GLY A 219 0.94 -15.36 1.32
C GLY A 219 1.29 -14.70 2.65
N TYR A 220 1.99 -13.58 2.55
CA TYR A 220 2.40 -12.82 3.73
C TYR A 220 2.15 -11.34 3.51
N VAL A 221 1.63 -10.65 4.54
CA VAL A 221 1.73 -9.21 4.63
C VAL A 221 2.85 -8.89 5.61
N CYS A 222 3.92 -8.34 5.10
CA CYS A 222 5.13 -8.02 5.85
C CYS A 222 5.04 -6.58 6.36
N TYR A 223 4.62 -6.40 7.61
CA TYR A 223 4.57 -5.09 8.26
C TYR A 223 5.95 -4.68 8.74
N LEU A 224 6.54 -3.74 8.04
CA LEU A 224 7.83 -3.18 8.36
C LEU A 224 7.65 -2.05 9.35
N LYS A 225 7.90 -2.34 10.61
CA LYS A 225 7.75 -1.39 11.70
C LYS A 225 9.08 -0.78 12.03
N ASP A 226 9.16 0.51 11.90
CA ASP A 226 10.17 1.30 12.53
C ASP A 226 9.55 2.45 13.32
N TYR A 227 10.40 3.26 13.89
CA TYR A 227 10.03 4.44 14.64
C TYR A 227 10.36 5.74 13.88
N LEU A 228 10.58 5.66 12.56
CA LEU A 228 10.69 6.85 11.73
C LEU A 228 9.37 7.62 11.81
N ARG A 229 9.46 8.78 12.40
CA ARG A 229 8.34 9.70 12.54
C ARG A 229 8.51 10.83 11.56
N ILE A 230 7.42 11.45 11.19
CA ILE A 230 7.41 12.64 10.35
C ILE A 230 8.35 13.69 10.99
N PRO A 231 9.32 14.26 10.26
CA PRO A 231 10.24 15.25 10.78
C PRO A 231 9.49 16.47 11.36
N LYS A 232 9.99 17.01 12.45
CA LYS A 232 9.35 18.11 13.17
C LYS A 232 9.17 19.39 12.32
N GLU A 233 10.01 19.59 11.34
CA GLU A 233 9.98 20.71 10.39
C GLU A 233 8.88 20.57 9.32
N GLY A 234 8.39 19.36 9.05
CA GLY A 234 7.26 19.09 8.16
C GLY A 234 5.97 18.83 8.89
N VAL A 235 6.00 18.79 10.22
CA VAL A 235 4.86 18.43 11.03
C VAL A 235 4.35 19.61 11.78
N TYR A 236 3.18 19.80 11.53
CA TYR A 236 2.31 20.63 12.31
C TYR A 236 1.65 19.74 13.36
N LEU A 237 1.49 20.20 14.57
CA LEU A 237 0.63 19.56 15.54
C LEU A 237 1.23 18.40 16.34
N GLY A 238 2.39 18.66 16.89
CA GLY A 238 2.90 17.84 17.97
C GLY A 238 3.16 16.39 17.60
N GLY A 239 3.50 16.15 16.38
CA GLY A 239 4.18 14.92 16.01
C GLY A 239 5.38 14.80 16.92
N PRO A 240 5.57 13.67 17.59
CA PRO A 240 6.70 13.51 18.47
C PRO A 240 7.97 13.66 17.66
N GLY A 241 8.90 14.42 18.23
CA GLY A 241 10.20 14.63 17.62
C GLY A 241 10.85 13.31 17.25
N THR A 242 11.49 13.33 16.13
CA THR A 242 12.26 12.25 15.55
C THR A 242 13.27 11.70 16.56
N LYS A 243 12.99 10.53 17.09
CA LYS A 243 14.07 9.61 17.44
C LYS A 243 14.05 8.55 16.35
N GLU A 244 14.99 8.64 15.45
CA GLU A 244 15.29 7.53 14.57
C GLU A 244 15.73 6.37 15.43
N LYS A 245 14.94 5.31 15.46
CA LYS A 245 15.49 4.04 15.89
C LYS A 245 16.17 3.43 14.68
N SER A 246 17.41 3.09 14.85
CA SER A 246 18.27 2.48 13.84
C SER A 246 17.87 1.06 13.43
N THR A 247 16.81 0.51 14.02
CA THR A 247 16.38 -0.87 13.77
C THR A 247 14.91 -0.93 13.38
N ALA A 248 14.64 -1.43 12.21
CA ALA A 248 13.30 -1.85 11.79
C ALA A 248 13.06 -3.32 12.18
N ALA A 249 11.81 -3.70 12.30
CA ALA A 249 11.40 -5.08 12.49
C ALA A 249 10.36 -5.45 11.43
N CYS A 250 10.52 -6.62 10.82
CA CYS A 250 9.52 -7.22 9.95
C CYS A 250 8.58 -8.10 10.77
N GLN A 251 7.31 -7.73 10.82
CA GLN A 251 6.26 -8.55 11.38
C GLN A 251 5.42 -9.12 10.25
N ALA A 252 5.81 -10.29 9.74
CA ALA A 252 5.01 -10.99 8.75
C ALA A 252 3.74 -11.58 9.37
N CYS A 253 2.62 -11.38 8.68
CA CYS A 253 1.35 -12.03 8.98
C CYS A 253 1.05 -13.02 7.87
N VAL A 254 0.93 -14.29 8.24
CA VAL A 254 0.53 -15.35 7.30
C VAL A 254 -0.89 -15.09 6.80
N VAL A 255 -1.08 -15.20 5.49
CA VAL A 255 -2.39 -15.06 4.84
C VAL A 255 -2.71 -16.40 4.17
N ASN A 256 -3.71 -17.07 4.70
CA ASN A 256 -4.26 -18.30 4.13
C ASN A 256 -5.48 -17.99 3.25
N GLY A 257 -5.99 -19.00 2.56
CA GLY A 257 -7.19 -18.83 1.72
C GLY A 257 -6.93 -18.04 0.45
N LEU A 258 -5.75 -18.19 -0.15
CA LEU A 258 -5.35 -17.61 -1.42
C LEU A 258 -5.49 -18.58 -2.61
N GLY A 259 -5.75 -19.86 -2.37
CA GLY A 259 -6.08 -20.84 -3.41
C GLY A 259 -7.51 -20.68 -3.91
N LYS A 260 -7.88 -21.47 -4.91
CA LYS A 260 -9.23 -21.46 -5.49
C LYS A 260 -10.29 -21.79 -4.43
N GLY A 261 -11.32 -20.95 -4.34
CA GLY A 261 -12.35 -21.05 -3.28
C GLY A 261 -11.87 -20.60 -1.91
N GLY A 262 -10.67 -20.04 -1.78
CA GLY A 262 -10.18 -19.49 -0.54
C GLY A 262 -10.84 -18.17 -0.19
N LYS A 263 -11.08 -17.95 1.09
CA LYS A 263 -11.86 -16.80 1.60
C LYS A 263 -11.40 -15.43 1.08
N ASN A 264 -10.08 -15.19 1.00
CA ASN A 264 -9.58 -13.90 0.53
C ASN A 264 -9.79 -13.70 -0.98
N VAL A 265 -9.74 -14.78 -1.77
CA VAL A 265 -10.08 -14.76 -3.21
C VAL A 265 -11.59 -14.55 -3.41
N GLU A 266 -12.42 -15.15 -2.59
CA GLU A 266 -13.88 -14.92 -2.63
C GLU A 266 -14.24 -13.48 -2.29
N VAL A 267 -13.66 -12.92 -1.22
CA VAL A 267 -13.86 -11.50 -0.86
C VAL A 267 -13.41 -10.59 -1.99
N TRP A 268 -12.29 -10.90 -2.64
CA TRP A 268 -11.85 -10.16 -3.83
C TRP A 268 -12.88 -10.22 -4.96
N SER A 269 -13.49 -11.38 -5.20
CA SER A 269 -14.55 -11.51 -6.21
C SER A 269 -15.76 -10.64 -5.90
N TRP A 270 -16.12 -10.51 -4.63
CA TRP A 270 -17.19 -9.58 -4.19
C TRP A 270 -16.80 -8.12 -4.40
N ILE A 271 -15.54 -7.75 -4.15
CA ILE A 271 -15.03 -6.40 -4.45
C ILE A 271 -15.20 -6.08 -5.94
N LEU A 272 -14.84 -7.00 -6.83
CA LEU A 272 -15.03 -6.83 -8.27
C LEU A 272 -16.50 -6.62 -8.63
N GLY A 273 -17.39 -7.44 -8.08
CA GLY A 273 -18.82 -7.32 -8.31
C GLY A 273 -19.40 -5.98 -7.80
N LEU A 274 -18.96 -5.52 -6.64
CA LEU A 274 -19.36 -4.23 -6.09
C LEU A 274 -18.76 -3.05 -6.87
N ASP A 275 -17.53 -3.18 -7.37
CA ASP A 275 -16.92 -2.16 -8.24
C ASP A 275 -17.72 -2.01 -9.56
N ASP A 276 -18.03 -3.14 -10.20
CA ASP A 276 -18.86 -3.16 -11.42
C ASP A 276 -20.26 -2.55 -11.15
N TRP A 277 -20.89 -2.90 -10.03
CA TRP A 277 -22.19 -2.35 -9.63
C TRP A 277 -22.11 -0.84 -9.37
N LYS A 278 -21.12 -0.34 -8.68
CA LYS A 278 -20.93 1.10 -8.45
C LYS A 278 -20.72 1.86 -9.76
N ARG A 279 -20.00 1.28 -10.71
CA ARG A 279 -19.77 1.89 -12.03
C ARG A 279 -21.03 1.95 -12.89
N SER A 280 -21.94 0.99 -12.74
CA SER A 280 -23.21 0.97 -13.45
C SER A 280 -24.17 2.07 -13.00
N LYS A 281 -23.86 2.75 -11.88
CA LYS A 281 -24.65 3.86 -11.32
C LYS A 281 -26.15 3.52 -11.27
N PRO A 282 -26.55 2.41 -10.61
CA PRO A 282 -27.94 1.93 -10.63
C PRO A 282 -28.92 2.89 -9.95
N TRP A 283 -28.45 3.99 -9.39
CA TRP A 283 -29.25 5.05 -8.75
C TRP A 283 -29.44 6.29 -9.64
N GLU A 284 -28.83 6.38 -10.82
CA GLU A 284 -29.08 7.39 -11.87
C GLU A 284 -30.16 6.93 -12.87
#